data_427fe835f0946ac05cbfb80a9bceee97
#
_entry.id   427fe835f0946ac05cbfb80a9bceee97
#
_cell.length_a   1.000
_cell.length_b   1.000
_cell.length_c   1.000
_cell.angle_alpha   90.00
_cell.angle_beta   90.00
_cell.angle_gamma   90.00
#
_symmetry.space_group_name_H-M   'P 1'
#
loop_
_entity.id
_entity.type
_entity.pdbx_description
1 polymer ?
#
loop_
_entity_poly.entity_id
_entity_poly.type
_entity_poly.pdbx_seq_one_letter_code
_entity_poly.pdbx_strand_id
1 'polypeptide(L)'
;MFFEKRINYLKQDIMAYMSQEGYDKLVAELQYLESVERPKASAAIAEAADKGDLSENSEYDAAKEAQRHLEARIAEMKMTVAQAKIVDLSRLSTDAVQIMSTVEMTNVKTNAKMKYTIVSETEANLK
;
A
#
# COMPACT_ATOMS: atom_id res chain seq x y z
N MET A 1 -14.70 -25.92 -1.08
CA MET A 1 -15.41 -24.74 -0.58
C MET A 1 -14.87 -24.20 0.75
N PHE A 2 -14.81 -25.00 1.81
CA PHE A 2 -14.27 -24.55 3.11
C PHE A 2 -12.77 -24.29 3.09
N PHE A 3 -12.00 -25.05 2.32
CA PHE A 3 -10.55 -24.94 2.21
C PHE A 3 -10.11 -23.63 1.54
N GLU A 4 -10.76 -23.24 0.45
CA GLU A 4 -10.46 -22.00 -0.28
C GLU A 4 -10.77 -20.75 0.56
N LYS A 5 -11.89 -20.75 1.28
CA LYS A 5 -12.23 -19.67 2.20
C LYS A 5 -11.19 -19.51 3.31
N ARG A 6 -10.72 -20.63 3.87
CA ARG A 6 -9.72 -20.63 4.94
C ARG A 6 -8.35 -20.16 4.45
N ILE A 7 -7.95 -20.55 3.23
CA ILE A 7 -6.72 -20.08 2.58
C ILE A 7 -6.80 -18.58 2.30
N ASN A 8 -7.94 -18.09 1.83
CA ASN A 8 -8.15 -16.67 1.59
C ASN A 8 -8.13 -15.84 2.88
N TYR A 9 -8.72 -16.35 3.95
CA TYR A 9 -8.63 -15.72 5.27
C TYR A 9 -7.18 -15.64 5.76
N LEU A 10 -6.42 -16.72 5.67
CA LEU A 10 -5.01 -16.77 6.06
C LEU A 10 -4.14 -15.83 5.21
N LYS A 11 -4.40 -15.74 3.91
CA LYS A 11 -3.72 -14.80 3.02
C LYS A 11 -4.01 -13.35 3.39
N GLN A 12 -5.27 -13.01 3.67
CA GLN A 12 -5.65 -11.67 4.10
C GLN A 12 -5.02 -11.29 5.43
N ASP A 13 -4.98 -12.22 6.38
CA ASP A 13 -4.32 -11.99 7.67
C ASP A 13 -2.82 -11.75 7.52
N ILE A 14 -2.14 -12.53 6.68
CA ILE A 14 -0.70 -12.37 6.43
C ILE A 14 -0.41 -11.02 5.74
N MET A 15 -1.23 -10.62 4.77
CA MET A 15 -1.06 -9.35 4.05
C MET A 15 -1.29 -8.11 4.92
N ALA A 16 -2.00 -8.25 6.04
CA ALA A 16 -2.26 -7.15 6.98
C ALA A 16 -1.09 -6.89 7.94
N TYR A 17 -0.14 -7.81 8.09
CA TYR A 17 1.01 -7.62 8.98
C TYR A 17 2.03 -6.65 8.38
N MET A 18 2.50 -5.72 9.18
CA MET A 18 3.55 -4.79 8.82
C MET A 18 4.36 -4.33 10.03
N SER A 19 5.52 -3.72 9.77
CA SER A 19 6.31 -3.06 10.78
C SER A 19 5.69 -1.73 11.21
N GLN A 20 6.09 -1.21 12.36
CA GLN A 20 5.70 0.14 12.80
C GLN A 20 6.15 1.19 11.79
N GLU A 21 7.36 1.06 11.25
CA GLU A 21 7.89 1.97 10.23
C GLU A 21 7.03 1.96 8.96
N GLY A 22 6.65 0.77 8.47
CA GLY A 22 5.78 0.63 7.31
C GLY A 22 4.39 1.25 7.55
N TYR A 23 3.83 1.05 8.72
CA TYR A 23 2.55 1.65 9.12
C TYR A 23 2.63 3.18 9.15
N ASP A 24 3.68 3.73 9.75
CA ASP A 24 3.87 5.18 9.84
C ASP A 24 4.03 5.82 8.46
N LYS A 25 4.75 5.18 7.54
CA LYS A 25 4.86 5.61 6.15
C LYS A 25 3.51 5.60 5.43
N LEU A 26 2.73 4.56 5.64
CA LEU A 26 1.40 4.43 5.03
C LEU A 26 0.46 5.53 5.52
N VAL A 27 0.43 5.79 6.82
CA VAL A 27 -0.36 6.87 7.42
C VAL A 27 0.08 8.24 6.90
N ALA A 28 1.39 8.49 6.81
CA ALA A 28 1.93 9.74 6.29
C ALA A 28 1.55 9.96 4.81
N GLU A 29 1.63 8.92 3.99
CA GLU A 29 1.21 8.98 2.59
C GLU A 29 -0.29 9.25 2.46
N LEU A 30 -1.12 8.59 3.27
CA LEU A 30 -2.56 8.84 3.28
C LEU A 30 -2.88 10.29 3.65
N GLN A 31 -2.23 10.81 4.68
CA GLN A 31 -2.40 12.22 5.08
C GLN A 31 -1.98 13.19 3.97
N TYR A 32 -0.90 12.89 3.27
CA TYR A 32 -0.45 13.69 2.12
C TYR A 32 -1.49 13.68 0.99
N LEU A 33 -2.02 12.52 0.64
CA LEU A 33 -3.06 12.43 -0.40
C LEU A 33 -4.31 13.23 -0.03
N GLU A 34 -4.74 13.17 1.24
CA GLU A 34 -5.93 13.88 1.70
C GLU A 34 -5.71 15.40 1.86
N SER A 35 -4.55 15.82 2.34
CA SER A 35 -4.29 17.22 2.67
C SER A 35 -3.68 18.03 1.52
N VAL A 36 -2.98 17.38 0.59
CA VAL A 36 -2.28 18.05 -0.52
C VAL A 36 -2.87 17.65 -1.87
N GLU A 37 -2.92 16.37 -2.18
CA GLU A 37 -3.34 15.93 -3.52
C GLU A 37 -4.84 16.11 -3.76
N ARG A 38 -5.69 15.88 -2.76
CA ARG A 38 -7.14 16.08 -2.89
C ARG A 38 -7.51 17.53 -3.19
N PRO A 39 -7.00 18.56 -2.48
CA PRO A 39 -7.24 19.96 -2.84
C PRO A 39 -6.70 20.34 -4.22
N LYS A 40 -5.54 19.81 -4.62
CA LYS A 40 -5.00 20.02 -5.97
C LYS A 40 -5.93 19.46 -7.05
N ALA A 41 -6.47 18.27 -6.85
CA ALA A 41 -7.42 17.66 -7.78
C ALA A 41 -8.67 18.52 -7.94
N SER A 42 -9.22 19.03 -6.83
CA SER A 42 -10.37 19.93 -6.87
C SER A 42 -10.06 21.25 -7.60
N ALA A 43 -8.88 21.83 -7.37
CA ALA A 43 -8.43 23.03 -8.04
C ALA A 43 -8.24 22.82 -9.54
N ALA A 44 -7.69 21.68 -9.95
CA ALA A 44 -7.51 21.31 -11.36
C ALA A 44 -8.85 21.19 -12.10
N ILE A 45 -9.87 20.63 -11.45
CA ILE A 45 -11.23 20.55 -12.00
C ILE A 45 -11.83 21.95 -12.19
N ALA A 46 -11.73 22.81 -11.19
CA ALA A 46 -12.22 24.18 -11.25
C ALA A 46 -11.53 24.98 -12.35
N GLU A 47 -10.21 24.88 -12.47
CA GLU A 47 -9.42 25.53 -13.52
C GLU A 47 -9.83 25.04 -14.91
N ALA A 48 -10.00 23.75 -15.10
CA ALA A 48 -10.44 23.19 -16.38
C ALA A 48 -11.88 23.62 -16.73
N ALA A 49 -12.77 23.70 -15.74
CA ALA A 49 -14.16 24.16 -15.93
C ALA A 49 -14.21 25.62 -16.42
N ASP A 50 -13.30 26.47 -15.94
CA ASP A 50 -13.24 27.89 -16.32
C ASP A 50 -12.76 28.11 -17.76
N LYS A 51 -12.15 27.11 -18.40
CA LYS A 51 -11.57 27.22 -19.76
C LYS A 51 -12.56 27.06 -20.89
N GLY A 52 -13.81 26.65 -20.63
CA GLY A 52 -14.78 26.54 -21.71
C GLY A 52 -15.97 25.62 -21.44
N ASP A 53 -16.62 25.15 -22.53
CA ASP A 53 -17.80 24.30 -22.50
C ASP A 53 -17.45 22.93 -21.93
N LEU A 54 -18.13 22.52 -20.84
CA LEU A 54 -17.91 21.24 -20.14
C LEU A 54 -18.24 20.02 -21.02
N SER A 55 -19.10 20.15 -22.01
CA SER A 55 -19.49 19.03 -22.89
C SER A 55 -18.39 18.62 -23.86
N GLU A 56 -17.45 19.50 -24.20
CA GLU A 56 -16.36 19.26 -25.14
C GLU A 56 -14.97 19.49 -24.52
N ASN A 57 -14.89 19.68 -23.21
CA ASN A 57 -13.65 20.03 -22.52
C ASN A 57 -12.90 18.78 -22.08
N SER A 58 -11.92 18.37 -22.89
CA SER A 58 -11.08 17.20 -22.59
C SER A 58 -10.21 17.37 -21.33
N GLU A 59 -9.80 18.60 -21.00
CA GLU A 59 -9.05 18.90 -19.76
C GLU A 59 -9.92 18.68 -18.53
N TYR A 60 -11.19 19.07 -18.60
CA TYR A 60 -12.16 18.80 -17.52
C TYR A 60 -12.38 17.30 -17.31
N ASP A 61 -12.57 16.57 -18.41
CA ASP A 61 -12.76 15.11 -18.32
C ASP A 61 -11.52 14.41 -17.74
N ALA A 62 -10.33 14.83 -18.14
CA ALA A 62 -9.07 14.31 -17.62
C ALA A 62 -8.90 14.62 -16.12
N ALA A 63 -9.25 15.84 -15.69
CA ALA A 63 -9.19 16.24 -14.28
C ALA A 63 -10.18 15.45 -13.41
N LYS A 64 -11.38 15.19 -13.92
CA LYS A 64 -12.39 14.35 -13.25
C LYS A 64 -11.92 12.90 -13.14
N GLU A 65 -11.31 12.35 -14.18
CA GLU A 65 -10.75 11.00 -14.16
C GLU A 65 -9.61 10.87 -13.15
N ALA A 66 -8.70 11.85 -13.13
CA ALA A 66 -7.62 11.90 -12.14
C ALA A 66 -8.15 11.95 -10.71
N GLN A 67 -9.22 12.71 -10.46
CA GLN A 67 -9.87 12.76 -9.14
C GLN A 67 -10.44 11.39 -8.76
N ARG A 68 -11.09 10.68 -9.69
CA ARG A 68 -11.62 9.34 -9.41
C ARG A 68 -10.52 8.35 -9.03
N HIS A 69 -9.39 8.36 -9.73
CA HIS A 69 -8.24 7.53 -9.39
C HIS A 69 -7.66 7.87 -8.02
N LEU A 70 -7.56 9.16 -7.70
CA LEU A 70 -7.08 9.62 -6.39
C LEU A 70 -8.00 9.15 -5.26
N GLU A 71 -9.31 9.32 -5.41
CA GLU A 71 -10.28 8.91 -4.39
C GLU A 71 -10.30 7.38 -4.20
N ALA A 72 -10.17 6.62 -5.29
CA ALA A 72 -10.05 5.16 -5.21
C ALA A 72 -8.78 4.74 -4.43
N ARG A 73 -7.64 5.39 -4.69
CA ARG A 73 -6.40 5.14 -3.97
C ARG A 73 -6.52 5.48 -2.48
N ILE A 74 -7.12 6.62 -2.16
CA ILE A 74 -7.36 7.02 -0.77
C ILE A 74 -8.25 5.99 -0.05
N ALA A 75 -9.32 5.54 -0.69
CA ALA A 75 -10.21 4.52 -0.12
C ALA A 75 -9.48 3.20 0.14
N GLU A 76 -8.67 2.73 -0.81
CA GLU A 76 -7.84 1.53 -0.66
C GLU A 76 -6.85 1.67 0.49
N MET A 77 -6.15 2.79 0.58
CA MET A 77 -5.20 3.05 1.65
C MET A 77 -5.87 3.14 3.03
N LYS A 78 -7.04 3.73 3.12
CA LYS A 78 -7.83 3.75 4.36
C LYS A 78 -8.20 2.35 4.83
N MET A 79 -8.58 1.48 3.91
CA MET A 79 -8.85 0.07 4.24
C MET A 79 -7.59 -0.64 4.74
N THR A 80 -6.46 -0.42 4.07
CA THR A 80 -5.18 -1.01 4.47
C THR A 80 -4.76 -0.55 5.87
N VAL A 81 -4.87 0.74 6.16
CA VAL A 81 -4.59 1.29 7.51
C VAL A 81 -5.53 0.68 8.56
N ALA A 82 -6.82 0.58 8.25
CA ALA A 82 -7.81 0.03 9.19
C ALA A 82 -7.58 -1.46 9.51
N GLN A 83 -7.05 -2.22 8.55
CA GLN A 83 -6.80 -3.65 8.69
C GLN A 83 -5.36 -3.97 9.14
N ALA A 84 -4.46 -2.98 9.18
CA ALA A 84 -3.06 -3.19 9.49
C ALA A 84 -2.86 -3.78 10.89
N LYS A 85 -1.98 -4.78 10.95
CA LYS A 85 -1.53 -5.42 12.19
C LYS A 85 -0.04 -5.21 12.33
N ILE A 86 0.37 -4.49 13.37
CA ILE A 86 1.78 -4.19 13.61
C ILE A 86 2.45 -5.38 14.27
N VAL A 87 3.56 -5.84 13.68
CA VAL A 87 4.34 -6.96 14.21
C VAL A 87 5.22 -6.46 15.34
N ASP A 88 5.13 -7.11 16.51
CA ASP A 88 6.03 -6.88 17.63
C ASP A 88 7.33 -7.66 17.39
N LEU A 89 8.37 -6.96 16.95
CA LEU A 89 9.66 -7.55 16.64
C LEU A 89 10.34 -8.18 17.87
N SER A 90 10.00 -7.74 19.09
CA SER A 90 10.56 -8.29 20.32
C SER A 90 10.09 -9.72 20.62
N ARG A 91 8.99 -10.15 19.99
CA ARG A 91 8.37 -11.47 20.17
C ARG A 91 8.69 -12.45 19.04
N LEU A 92 9.48 -12.04 18.04
CA LEU A 92 9.84 -12.90 16.93
C LEU A 92 10.82 -13.99 17.40
N SER A 93 10.50 -15.24 17.07
CA SER A 93 11.40 -16.39 17.25
C SER A 93 12.41 -16.43 16.11
N THR A 94 13.65 -16.86 16.44
CA THR A 94 14.70 -17.10 15.45
C THR A 94 14.77 -18.56 14.99
N ASP A 95 13.90 -19.42 15.52
CA ASP A 95 13.91 -20.88 15.24
C ASP A 95 13.40 -21.22 13.84
N ALA A 96 12.55 -20.38 13.27
CA ALA A 96 11.98 -20.57 11.95
C ALA A 96 11.87 -19.24 11.20
N VAL A 97 11.87 -19.30 9.87
CA VAL A 97 11.62 -18.15 9.02
C VAL A 97 10.16 -17.73 9.17
N GLN A 98 9.92 -16.48 9.51
CA GLN A 98 8.59 -15.91 9.65
C GLN A 98 8.59 -14.47 9.13
N ILE A 99 7.40 -13.85 9.09
CA ILE A 99 7.27 -12.46 8.65
C ILE A 99 8.18 -11.55 9.50
N MET A 100 8.83 -10.58 8.88
CA MET A 100 9.82 -9.67 9.45
C MET A 100 11.15 -10.33 9.85
N SER A 101 11.34 -11.64 9.63
CA SER A 101 12.63 -12.29 9.80
C SER A 101 13.59 -11.87 8.70
N THR A 102 14.85 -11.62 9.09
CA THR A 102 15.95 -11.44 8.14
C THR A 102 16.69 -12.76 8.00
N VAL A 103 16.80 -13.26 6.79
CA VAL A 103 17.35 -14.57 6.48
C VAL A 103 18.58 -14.43 5.59
N GLU A 104 19.68 -15.07 6.00
CA GLU A 104 20.86 -15.23 5.15
C GLU A 104 20.78 -16.58 4.44
N MET A 105 20.87 -16.56 3.13
CA MET A 105 20.81 -17.76 2.29
C MET A 105 22.08 -17.89 1.45
N THR A 106 22.55 -19.13 1.28
CA THR A 106 23.70 -19.43 0.43
C THR A 106 23.24 -20.30 -0.73
N ASN A 107 23.53 -19.86 -1.96
CA ASN A 107 23.30 -20.68 -3.14
C ASN A 107 24.37 -21.78 -3.19
N VAL A 108 23.96 -23.03 -3.07
CA VAL A 108 24.87 -24.20 -3.01
C VAL A 108 25.67 -24.43 -4.29
N LYS A 109 25.20 -23.92 -5.44
CA LYS A 109 25.89 -24.07 -6.73
C LYS A 109 26.94 -22.99 -6.96
N THR A 110 26.68 -21.76 -6.55
CA THR A 110 27.54 -20.59 -6.81
C THR A 110 28.27 -20.08 -5.59
N ASN A 111 27.95 -20.59 -4.38
CA ASN A 111 28.43 -20.09 -3.08
C ASN A 111 28.10 -18.61 -2.82
N ALA A 112 27.18 -18.04 -3.59
CA ALA A 112 26.73 -16.67 -3.38
C ALA A 112 25.87 -16.59 -2.11
N LYS A 113 26.18 -15.62 -1.25
CA LYS A 113 25.40 -15.31 -0.04
C LYS A 113 24.45 -14.16 -0.31
N MET A 114 23.21 -14.34 0.12
CA MET A 114 22.16 -13.33 -0.01
C MET A 114 21.43 -13.15 1.30
N LYS A 115 21.04 -11.93 1.59
CA LYS A 115 20.34 -11.57 2.82
C LYS A 115 19.01 -10.92 2.47
N TYR A 116 17.91 -11.51 2.94
CA TYR A 116 16.56 -11.02 2.70
C TYR A 116 15.79 -10.85 3.99
N THR A 117 14.98 -9.80 4.05
CA THR A 117 13.98 -9.63 5.09
C THR A 117 12.61 -9.98 4.52
N ILE A 118 11.90 -10.87 5.21
CA ILE A 118 10.57 -11.30 4.80
C ILE A 118 9.54 -10.28 5.28
N VAL A 119 8.84 -9.67 4.34
CA VAL A 119 7.80 -8.66 4.62
C VAL A 119 6.51 -9.02 3.91
N SER A 120 5.38 -8.40 4.33
CA SER A 120 4.13 -8.51 3.59
C SER A 120 4.23 -7.78 2.25
N GLU A 121 3.41 -8.17 1.29
CA GLU A 121 3.34 -7.52 -0.01
C GLU A 121 3.01 -6.02 0.13
N THR A 122 2.10 -5.68 1.02
CA THR A 122 1.72 -4.28 1.30
C THR A 122 2.93 -3.44 1.74
N GLU A 123 3.76 -3.97 2.65
CA GLU A 123 4.95 -3.27 3.12
C GLU A 123 6.03 -3.19 2.04
N ALA A 124 6.22 -4.22 1.24
CA ALA A 124 7.17 -4.24 0.13
C ALA A 124 6.87 -3.12 -0.89
N ASN A 125 5.61 -2.81 -1.12
CA ASN A 125 5.16 -1.77 -2.06
C ASN A 125 5.33 -0.33 -1.53
N LEU A 126 5.68 -0.15 -0.25
CA LEU A 126 5.92 1.17 0.35
C LEU A 126 7.35 1.71 0.15
N LYS A 127 8.22 0.96 -0.49
CA LYS A 127 9.62 1.34 -0.74
C LYS A 127 9.79 2.21 -1.98
#